data_08589cd6ed8d61c77547b299af02c9eb
#
_entry.id   08589cd6ed8d61c77547b299af02c9eb
#
_cell.length_a   1.000
_cell.length_b   1.000
_cell.length_c   1.000
_cell.angle_alpha   90.00
_cell.angle_beta   90.00
_cell.angle_gamma   90.00
#
_symmetry.space_group_name_H-M   'P 1'
#
loop_
_entity.id
_entity.type
_entity.pdbx_description
1 polymer ?
#
loop_
_entity_poly.entity_id
_entity_poly.type
_entity_poly.pdbx_seq_one_letter_code
_entity_poly.pdbx_strand_id
1 'polypeptide(L)'
;ISNSAIIGNAQEIADKNELEIAFLDIGQGDATFINFPNQEQMLVDCGKDSNVLAALGRVMNPRDNKIDYLVITHPDADHYGGCVDVMDRFRVKNIIYNGLRKESDQFWQYFFSLIEELDSQGVNYLEIDQPLAFSVGGVGLSFIYPDHSIRESQFVPGLTKENDNNTSLVFSLKYGANNVLMTGDMEIELEKYLLAKYPSQLPADILKVGHHGSDTSSDKDFLSAVKPRYAVISSGRGNTFGHPSRRTLRKLGRINAQTLRTDEKSDILFVITSSTIHN
;
A
#
# COMPACT_ATOMS: atom_id res chain seq x y z
N ILE A 1 -35.13 44.14 -8.30
CA ILE A 1 -34.83 42.82 -8.89
C ILE A 1 -33.64 42.25 -8.14
N SER A 2 -33.91 41.23 -7.40
CA SER A 2 -33.11 40.54 -6.40
C SER A 2 -31.84 39.94 -6.97
N ASN A 3 -30.70 40.26 -6.35
CA ASN A 3 -29.47 39.45 -6.42
C ASN A 3 -29.45 38.53 -5.19
N SER A 4 -30.12 37.41 -5.32
CA SER A 4 -29.96 36.27 -4.42
C SER A 4 -29.59 35.08 -5.29
N ALA A 5 -28.38 34.63 -5.22
CA ALA A 5 -27.88 33.29 -5.46
C ALA A 5 -26.42 33.38 -5.89
N ILE A 6 -25.55 33.07 -5.02
CA ILE A 6 -24.36 32.20 -5.11
C ILE A 6 -23.62 32.37 -3.77
N ILE A 7 -24.22 31.83 -2.73
CA ILE A 7 -23.46 31.35 -1.57
C ILE A 7 -23.64 29.83 -1.63
N GLY A 8 -22.86 29.23 -2.51
CA GLY A 8 -22.69 27.79 -2.58
C GLY A 8 -21.81 27.37 -1.40
N ASN A 9 -22.39 26.68 -0.50
CA ASN A 9 -21.95 25.76 0.53
C ASN A 9 -20.43 25.60 0.71
N ALA A 10 -19.85 26.48 1.54
CA ALA A 10 -18.59 26.23 2.23
C ALA A 10 -18.86 25.62 3.62
N GLN A 11 -19.76 24.62 3.70
CA GLN A 11 -20.16 24.02 4.97
C GLN A 11 -20.63 22.58 4.77
N GLU A 12 -19.70 21.74 4.28
CA GLU A 12 -19.79 20.28 4.37
C GLU A 12 -18.37 19.68 4.44
N ILE A 13 -17.56 20.20 5.37
CA ILE A 13 -16.50 19.42 5.99
C ILE A 13 -17.13 18.90 7.28
N ALA A 14 -18.21 18.15 7.14
CA ALA A 14 -18.71 17.33 8.21
C ALA A 14 -17.80 16.11 8.32
N ASP A 15 -17.48 15.71 9.55
CA ASP A 15 -16.77 14.48 9.90
C ASP A 15 -17.19 13.33 8.99
N LYS A 16 -16.44 13.12 7.91
CA LYS A 16 -16.61 11.92 7.11
C LYS A 16 -16.03 10.80 7.95
N ASN A 17 -16.86 10.07 8.69
CA ASN A 17 -16.50 8.81 9.33
C ASN A 17 -16.23 7.75 8.27
N GLU A 18 -15.42 8.07 7.27
CA GLU A 18 -15.10 7.29 6.11
C GLU A 18 -13.59 7.14 5.97
N LEU A 19 -13.15 5.91 5.72
CA LEU A 19 -11.81 5.59 5.28
C LEU A 19 -11.85 5.51 3.75
N GLU A 20 -11.08 6.35 3.07
CA GLU A 20 -10.96 6.32 1.61
C GLU A 20 -9.63 5.66 1.24
N ILE A 21 -9.67 4.67 0.34
CA ILE A 21 -8.47 3.99 -0.16
C ILE A 21 -8.50 4.01 -1.68
N ALA A 22 -7.51 4.64 -2.30
CA ALA A 22 -7.34 4.71 -3.73
C ALA A 22 -6.08 3.95 -4.16
N PHE A 23 -6.26 2.85 -4.88
CA PHE A 23 -5.18 2.18 -5.59
C PHE A 23 -4.97 2.91 -6.92
N LEU A 24 -3.82 3.56 -7.06
CA LEU A 24 -3.58 4.53 -8.12
C LEU A 24 -3.06 3.87 -9.40
N ASP A 25 -3.57 4.30 -10.55
CA ASP A 25 -2.98 3.97 -11.86
C ASP A 25 -1.77 4.89 -12.10
N ILE A 26 -0.60 4.32 -11.87
CA ILE A 26 0.70 4.98 -12.08
C ILE A 26 1.51 4.30 -13.19
N GLY A 27 0.88 3.39 -13.95
CA GLY A 27 1.56 2.44 -14.82
C GLY A 27 2.02 1.20 -14.06
N GLN A 28 3.20 0.66 -14.38
CA GLN A 28 3.74 -0.49 -13.66
C GLN A 28 4.30 -0.06 -12.31
N GLY A 29 3.92 -0.79 -11.25
CA GLY A 29 4.31 -0.54 -9.87
C GLY A 29 3.12 -0.34 -8.94
N ASP A 30 3.39 -0.04 -7.68
CA ASP A 30 2.39 0.18 -6.65
C ASP A 30 2.39 1.63 -6.15
N ALA A 31 1.21 2.19 -5.99
CA ALA A 31 0.96 3.38 -5.20
C ALA A 31 -0.48 3.33 -4.66
N THR A 32 -0.65 3.42 -3.36
CA THR A 32 -1.96 3.42 -2.73
C THR A 32 -2.09 4.63 -1.81
N PHE A 33 -3.05 5.49 -2.10
CA PHE A 33 -3.35 6.65 -1.27
C PHE A 33 -4.50 6.34 -0.32
N ILE A 34 -4.33 6.67 0.96
CA ILE A 34 -5.30 6.41 2.02
C ILE A 34 -5.58 7.74 2.73
N ASN A 35 -6.86 8.12 2.78
CA ASN A 35 -7.35 9.25 3.55
C ASN A 35 -8.15 8.73 4.74
N PHE A 36 -7.64 8.97 5.95
CA PHE A 36 -8.25 8.51 7.19
C PHE A 36 -9.43 9.38 7.61
N PRO A 37 -10.35 8.88 8.47
CA PRO A 37 -11.51 9.65 8.94
C PRO A 37 -11.14 10.98 9.59
N ASN A 38 -9.97 11.10 10.21
CA ASN A 38 -9.44 12.32 10.82
C ASN A 38 -8.68 13.24 9.85
N GLN A 39 -8.73 12.96 8.53
CA GLN A 39 -8.04 13.70 7.46
C GLN A 39 -6.51 13.59 7.50
N GLU A 40 -5.93 12.67 8.28
CA GLU A 40 -4.55 12.27 8.09
C GLU A 40 -4.43 11.40 6.84
N GLN A 41 -3.29 11.47 6.17
CA GLN A 41 -3.07 10.84 4.87
C GLN A 41 -1.89 9.90 4.92
N MET A 42 -2.03 8.75 4.25
CA MET A 42 -0.96 7.80 4.06
C MET A 42 -0.79 7.50 2.57
N LEU A 43 0.45 7.50 2.11
CA LEU A 43 0.83 6.97 0.81
C LEU A 43 1.63 5.69 1.04
N VAL A 44 1.19 4.59 0.45
CA VAL A 44 1.88 3.30 0.46
C VAL A 44 2.46 3.07 -0.92
N ASP A 45 3.77 3.09 -1.00
CA ASP A 45 4.56 3.07 -2.21
C ASP A 45 4.28 4.25 -3.16
N CYS A 46 5.16 4.48 -4.14
CA CYS A 46 5.14 5.65 -5.00
C CYS A 46 5.33 5.31 -6.48
N GLY A 47 5.31 4.03 -6.83
CA GLY A 47 5.65 3.61 -8.18
C GLY A 47 7.10 3.89 -8.57
N LYS A 48 7.35 3.86 -9.86
CA LYS A 48 8.71 3.92 -10.41
C LYS A 48 9.25 5.35 -10.56
N ASP A 49 8.38 6.31 -10.80
CA ASP A 49 8.74 7.66 -11.22
C ASP A 49 7.68 8.71 -10.83
N SER A 50 7.84 9.94 -11.30
CA SER A 50 6.97 11.08 -11.01
C SER A 50 5.49 10.93 -11.44
N ASN A 51 5.09 9.85 -12.12
CA ASN A 51 3.69 9.59 -12.45
C ASN A 51 2.80 9.56 -11.20
N VAL A 52 3.35 9.19 -10.06
CA VAL A 52 2.66 9.23 -8.77
C VAL A 52 2.14 10.64 -8.45
N LEU A 53 2.84 11.72 -8.81
CA LEU A 53 2.39 13.09 -8.55
C LEU A 53 1.11 13.42 -9.33
N ALA A 54 1.03 13.00 -10.59
CA ALA A 54 -0.18 13.16 -11.40
C ALA A 54 -1.34 12.32 -10.84
N ALA A 55 -1.06 11.12 -10.35
CA ALA A 55 -2.04 10.25 -9.72
C ALA A 55 -2.57 10.84 -8.40
N LEU A 56 -1.70 11.32 -7.53
CA LEU A 56 -2.09 12.03 -6.31
C LEU A 56 -2.96 13.26 -6.61
N GLY A 57 -2.64 13.99 -7.68
CA GLY A 57 -3.44 15.14 -8.14
C GLY A 57 -4.88 14.79 -8.55
N ARG A 58 -5.22 13.51 -8.79
CA ARG A 58 -6.59 13.05 -9.08
C ARG A 58 -7.41 12.78 -7.83
N VAL A 59 -6.76 12.47 -6.70
CA VAL A 59 -7.42 11.99 -5.47
C VAL A 59 -7.24 12.94 -4.29
N MET A 60 -6.21 13.78 -4.28
CA MET A 60 -5.95 14.75 -3.22
C MET A 60 -6.60 16.10 -3.49
N ASN A 61 -6.89 16.84 -2.43
CA ASN A 61 -7.24 18.24 -2.59
C ASN A 61 -6.05 19.01 -3.19
N PRO A 62 -6.23 19.81 -4.26
CA PRO A 62 -5.14 20.55 -4.92
C PRO A 62 -4.37 21.52 -4.01
N ARG A 63 -4.94 21.91 -2.87
CA ARG A 63 -4.29 22.78 -1.88
C ARG A 63 -3.51 22.00 -0.82
N ASP A 64 -3.68 20.69 -0.78
CA ASP A 64 -2.96 19.85 0.18
C ASP A 64 -1.52 19.63 -0.29
N ASN A 65 -0.59 19.79 0.64
CA ASN A 65 0.83 19.66 0.38
C ASN A 65 1.52 18.82 1.45
N LYS A 66 0.78 17.96 2.14
CA LYS A 66 1.30 17.09 3.20
C LYS A 66 0.96 15.62 2.93
N ILE A 67 1.79 14.76 3.45
CA ILE A 67 1.56 13.32 3.61
C ILE A 67 1.96 12.97 5.03
N ASP A 68 1.00 12.55 5.86
CA ASP A 68 1.28 12.28 7.27
C ASP A 68 2.11 11.00 7.44
N TYR A 69 1.91 9.99 6.56
CA TYR A 69 2.64 8.73 6.57
C TYR A 69 3.05 8.33 5.16
N LEU A 70 4.33 8.17 4.92
CA LEU A 70 4.90 7.57 3.72
C LEU A 70 5.38 6.16 4.08
N VAL A 71 4.75 5.14 3.53
CA VAL A 71 5.10 3.73 3.74
C VAL A 71 5.80 3.21 2.50
N ILE A 72 6.98 2.63 2.66
CA ILE A 72 7.72 1.97 1.59
C ILE A 72 7.76 0.49 1.91
N THR A 73 7.07 -0.33 1.11
CA THR A 73 6.93 -1.75 1.42
C THR A 73 8.24 -2.52 1.30
N HIS A 74 8.99 -2.28 0.23
CA HIS A 74 10.29 -2.88 -0.03
C HIS A 74 11.08 -2.05 -1.05
N PRO A 75 12.40 -2.28 -1.22
CA PRO A 75 13.28 -1.40 -2.00
C PRO A 75 13.35 -1.75 -3.50
N ASP A 76 12.24 -2.06 -4.15
CA ASP A 76 12.21 -2.20 -5.60
C ASP A 76 11.77 -0.90 -6.28
N ALA A 77 12.39 -0.60 -7.40
CA ALA A 77 12.28 0.71 -8.04
C ALA A 77 10.83 1.10 -8.40
N ASP A 78 9.97 0.14 -8.71
CA ASP A 78 8.56 0.37 -9.02
C ASP A 78 7.67 0.47 -7.75
N HIS A 79 8.28 0.54 -6.57
CA HIS A 79 7.66 0.87 -5.28
C HIS A 79 8.18 2.18 -4.70
N TYR A 80 9.51 2.38 -4.67
CA TYR A 80 10.07 3.58 -4.02
C TYR A 80 10.50 4.69 -4.98
N GLY A 81 10.64 4.39 -6.30
CA GLY A 81 11.29 5.32 -7.24
C GLY A 81 10.66 6.71 -7.28
N GLY A 82 9.34 6.80 -7.32
CA GLY A 82 8.60 8.06 -7.29
C GLY A 82 8.57 8.75 -5.92
N CYS A 83 9.00 8.07 -4.84
CA CYS A 83 9.00 8.69 -3.51
C CYS A 83 9.99 9.87 -3.40
N VAL A 84 11.03 9.91 -4.23
CA VAL A 84 11.92 11.07 -4.35
C VAL A 84 11.12 12.32 -4.74
N ASP A 85 10.30 12.21 -5.78
CA ASP A 85 9.45 13.30 -6.26
C ASP A 85 8.36 13.67 -5.23
N VAL A 86 7.85 12.66 -4.52
CA VAL A 86 6.87 12.87 -3.43
C VAL A 86 7.50 13.66 -2.28
N MET A 87 8.69 13.29 -1.82
CA MET A 87 9.39 13.99 -0.73
C MET A 87 9.81 15.40 -1.12
N ASP A 88 10.11 15.67 -2.39
CA ASP A 88 10.40 17.02 -2.90
C ASP A 88 9.12 17.89 -2.95
N ARG A 89 7.98 17.30 -3.29
CA ARG A 89 6.71 18.01 -3.52
C ARG A 89 5.85 18.19 -2.27
N PHE A 90 5.86 17.21 -1.36
CA PHE A 90 5.00 17.16 -0.18
C PHE A 90 5.82 17.18 1.11
N ARG A 91 5.25 17.77 2.15
CA ARG A 91 5.79 17.66 3.51
C ARG A 91 5.41 16.30 4.09
N VAL A 92 6.37 15.41 4.15
CA VAL A 92 6.23 14.10 4.79
C VAL A 92 6.48 14.25 6.29
N LYS A 93 5.65 13.62 7.13
CA LYS A 93 5.77 13.70 8.59
C LYS A 93 6.36 12.44 9.21
N ASN A 94 5.96 11.27 8.70
CA ASN A 94 6.45 9.98 9.16
C ASN A 94 6.80 9.12 7.95
N ILE A 95 7.94 8.44 8.00
CA ILE A 95 8.36 7.45 7.01
C ILE A 95 8.41 6.10 7.70
N ILE A 96 7.75 5.09 7.11
CA ILE A 96 7.70 3.72 7.62
C ILE A 96 8.31 2.80 6.57
N TYR A 97 9.27 1.98 6.97
CA TYR A 97 10.04 1.12 6.08
C TYR A 97 10.49 -0.19 6.74
N ASN A 98 10.86 -1.19 5.94
CA ASN A 98 11.26 -2.52 6.42
C ASN A 98 12.75 -2.64 6.85
N GLY A 99 13.54 -1.60 6.67
CA GLY A 99 14.95 -1.58 7.08
C GLY A 99 15.95 -2.17 6.09
N LEU A 100 15.53 -2.81 4.99
CA LEU A 100 16.45 -3.42 4.01
C LEU A 100 17.38 -2.37 3.39
N ARG A 101 18.67 -2.69 3.31
CA ARG A 101 19.71 -1.83 2.68
C ARG A 101 20.21 -2.47 1.40
N LYS A 102 20.11 -1.76 0.28
CA LYS A 102 20.69 -2.16 -1.02
C LYS A 102 22.00 -1.40 -1.26
N GLU A 103 23.07 -1.84 -0.61
CA GLU A 103 24.37 -1.15 -0.64
C GLU A 103 24.99 -1.08 -2.03
N SER A 104 24.66 -1.99 -2.94
CA SER A 104 25.15 -2.02 -4.33
C SER A 104 24.31 -1.16 -5.29
N ASP A 105 23.13 -0.69 -4.90
CA ASP A 105 22.23 0.11 -5.73
C ASP A 105 22.42 1.60 -5.45
N GLN A 106 23.05 2.32 -6.39
CA GLN A 106 23.34 3.76 -6.24
C GLN A 106 22.08 4.62 -6.13
N PHE A 107 20.99 4.26 -6.81
CA PHE A 107 19.75 5.01 -6.73
C PHE A 107 19.07 4.79 -5.37
N TRP A 108 19.11 3.58 -4.86
CA TRP A 108 18.66 3.27 -3.50
C TRP A 108 19.47 4.01 -2.44
N GLN A 109 20.80 4.04 -2.57
CA GLN A 109 21.68 4.80 -1.66
C GLN A 109 21.31 6.29 -1.64
N TYR A 110 21.10 6.89 -2.83
CA TYR A 110 20.64 8.27 -2.92
C TYR A 110 19.30 8.47 -2.24
N PHE A 111 18.31 7.64 -2.56
CA PHE A 111 17.00 7.70 -1.94
C PHE A 111 17.09 7.59 -0.41
N PHE A 112 17.90 6.65 0.08
CA PHE A 112 18.04 6.45 1.52
C PHE A 112 18.75 7.64 2.20
N SER A 113 19.69 8.29 1.51
CA SER A 113 20.32 9.52 2.03
C SER A 113 19.33 10.67 2.18
N LEU A 114 18.31 10.75 1.33
CA LEU A 114 17.21 11.72 1.49
C LEU A 114 16.36 11.41 2.74
N ILE A 115 16.11 10.14 3.02
CA ILE A 115 15.39 9.73 4.25
C ILE A 115 16.21 10.13 5.49
N GLU A 116 17.52 9.88 5.49
CA GLU A 116 18.41 10.26 6.60
C GLU A 116 18.47 11.79 6.78
N GLU A 117 18.45 12.54 5.69
CA GLU A 117 18.37 14.01 5.74
C GLU A 117 17.06 14.47 6.37
N LEU A 118 15.93 13.92 5.94
CA LEU A 118 14.60 14.24 6.47
C LEU A 118 14.47 13.86 7.95
N ASP A 119 15.02 12.71 8.37
CA ASP A 119 15.07 12.30 9.78
C ASP A 119 15.85 13.33 10.61
N SER A 120 17.00 13.80 10.10
CA SER A 120 17.78 14.87 10.75
C SER A 120 17.03 16.20 10.86
N GLN A 121 16.04 16.45 10.02
CA GLN A 121 15.15 17.62 10.01
C GLN A 121 13.89 17.44 10.88
N GLY A 122 13.75 16.29 11.54
CA GLY A 122 12.65 15.99 12.47
C GLY A 122 11.47 15.26 11.84
N VAL A 123 11.60 14.69 10.65
CA VAL A 123 10.67 13.69 10.10
C VAL A 123 10.89 12.38 10.85
N ASN A 124 9.83 11.78 11.37
CA ASN A 124 9.98 10.52 12.09
C ASN A 124 10.26 9.37 11.11
N TYR A 125 11.33 8.63 11.36
CA TYR A 125 11.64 7.39 10.65
C TYR A 125 11.35 6.19 11.54
N LEU A 126 10.52 5.29 11.06
CA LEU A 126 10.13 4.06 11.75
C LEU A 126 10.49 2.84 10.91
N GLU A 127 11.42 2.05 11.40
CA GLU A 127 11.76 0.75 10.83
C GLU A 127 10.87 -0.33 11.45
N ILE A 128 10.22 -1.14 10.61
CA ILE A 128 9.42 -2.29 11.08
C ILE A 128 10.34 -3.51 11.11
N ASP A 129 10.72 -3.92 12.29
CA ASP A 129 11.55 -5.10 12.59
C ASP A 129 10.86 -6.12 13.50
N GLN A 130 9.62 -5.84 13.89
CA GLN A 130 8.74 -6.69 14.68
C GLN A 130 7.29 -6.31 14.46
N PRO A 131 6.32 -7.18 14.75
CA PRO A 131 4.91 -6.84 14.65
C PRO A 131 4.57 -5.59 15.46
N LEU A 132 3.90 -4.63 14.81
CA LEU A 132 3.54 -3.36 15.40
C LEU A 132 2.09 -3.02 15.08
N ALA A 133 1.36 -2.50 16.07
CA ALA A 133 0.00 -2.03 15.87
C ALA A 133 -0.21 -0.64 16.49
N PHE A 134 -0.91 0.21 15.76
CA PHE A 134 -1.34 1.53 16.22
C PHE A 134 -2.65 1.92 15.53
N SER A 135 -3.16 3.11 15.80
CA SER A 135 -4.44 3.57 15.25
C SER A 135 -4.31 4.99 14.72
N VAL A 136 -4.93 5.26 13.55
CA VAL A 136 -5.02 6.57 12.93
C VAL A 136 -6.48 6.85 12.61
N GLY A 137 -7.05 7.94 13.12
CA GLY A 137 -8.44 8.31 12.85
C GLY A 137 -9.48 7.23 13.20
N GLY A 138 -9.20 6.36 14.19
CA GLY A 138 -10.06 5.24 14.54
C GLY A 138 -9.89 4.00 13.66
N VAL A 139 -9.00 4.04 12.67
CA VAL A 139 -8.59 2.87 11.86
C VAL A 139 -7.40 2.21 12.54
N GLY A 140 -7.52 0.92 12.86
CA GLY A 140 -6.41 0.12 13.38
C GLY A 140 -5.49 -0.30 12.26
N LEU A 141 -4.19 0.00 12.39
CA LEU A 141 -3.13 -0.51 11.53
C LEU A 141 -2.39 -1.61 12.28
N SER A 142 -2.13 -2.73 11.61
CA SER A 142 -1.38 -3.85 12.19
C SER A 142 -0.36 -4.36 11.18
N PHE A 143 0.91 -4.02 11.39
CA PHE A 143 2.04 -4.57 10.65
C PHE A 143 2.32 -5.97 11.19
N ILE A 144 2.16 -6.98 10.33
CA ILE A 144 2.30 -8.41 10.67
C ILE A 144 3.70 -8.90 10.31
N TYR A 145 4.30 -8.28 9.28
CA TYR A 145 5.62 -8.60 8.78
C TYR A 145 6.33 -7.34 8.25
N PRO A 146 7.65 -7.20 8.41
CA PRO A 146 8.58 -8.14 9.05
C PRO A 146 8.31 -8.37 10.54
N ASP A 147 8.61 -9.58 11.00
CA ASP A 147 8.55 -9.97 12.39
C ASP A 147 9.94 -10.29 13.01
N HIS A 148 10.95 -9.79 12.33
CA HIS A 148 12.37 -9.81 12.66
C HIS A 148 13.08 -8.69 11.90
N SER A 149 14.29 -8.34 12.30
CA SER A 149 15.10 -7.34 11.62
C SER A 149 15.52 -7.84 10.21
N ILE A 150 14.98 -7.19 9.17
CA ILE A 150 15.38 -7.45 7.77
C ILE A 150 16.84 -7.02 7.55
N ARG A 151 17.34 -6.06 8.30
CA ARG A 151 18.73 -5.61 8.26
C ARG A 151 19.70 -6.70 8.69
N GLU A 152 19.31 -7.54 9.65
CA GLU A 152 20.08 -8.67 10.13
C GLU A 152 19.87 -9.94 9.29
N SER A 153 18.66 -10.14 8.74
CA SER A 153 18.32 -11.28 7.90
C SER A 153 17.23 -10.92 6.91
N GLN A 154 17.57 -10.98 5.62
CA GLN A 154 16.64 -10.75 4.51
C GLN A 154 15.80 -12.00 4.16
N PHE A 155 16.03 -13.09 4.88
CA PHE A 155 15.34 -14.35 4.57
C PHE A 155 13.99 -14.42 5.29
N VAL A 156 12.99 -14.94 4.60
CA VAL A 156 11.80 -15.44 5.29
C VAL A 156 12.27 -16.51 6.29
N PRO A 157 11.88 -16.42 7.57
CA PRO A 157 12.37 -17.33 8.60
C PRO A 157 12.20 -18.82 8.20
N GLY A 158 13.30 -19.56 8.26
CA GLY A 158 13.37 -20.97 7.83
C GLY A 158 13.76 -21.19 6.37
N LEU A 159 13.95 -20.12 5.59
CA LEU A 159 14.45 -20.18 4.21
C LEU A 159 15.86 -19.60 4.11
N THR A 160 16.55 -19.93 3.01
CA THR A 160 17.92 -19.47 2.75
C THR A 160 18.07 -18.74 1.43
N LYS A 161 16.97 -18.55 0.70
CA LYS A 161 16.95 -17.84 -0.58
C LYS A 161 16.59 -16.38 -0.33
N GLU A 162 17.46 -15.48 -0.74
CA GLU A 162 17.19 -14.06 -0.80
C GLU A 162 16.11 -13.75 -1.83
N ASN A 163 15.18 -12.90 -1.44
CA ASN A 163 14.16 -12.39 -2.33
C ASN A 163 13.62 -11.07 -1.73
N ASP A 164 13.97 -9.96 -2.37
CA ASP A 164 13.60 -8.62 -1.90
C ASP A 164 12.08 -8.45 -1.80
N ASN A 165 11.31 -9.05 -2.72
CA ASN A 165 9.85 -9.06 -2.67
C ASN A 165 9.32 -9.63 -1.35
N ASN A 166 9.96 -10.69 -0.85
CA ASN A 166 9.60 -11.31 0.42
C ASN A 166 10.11 -10.53 1.66
N THR A 167 10.67 -9.34 1.47
CA THR A 167 10.91 -8.38 2.56
C THR A 167 9.80 -7.35 2.69
N SER A 168 8.79 -7.40 1.81
CA SER A 168 7.66 -6.47 1.80
C SER A 168 7.00 -6.31 3.15
N LEU A 169 6.69 -5.07 3.54
CA LEU A 169 5.78 -4.80 4.65
C LEU A 169 4.42 -5.42 4.35
N VAL A 170 3.96 -6.30 5.23
CA VAL A 170 2.60 -6.84 5.18
C VAL A 170 1.83 -6.32 6.38
N PHE A 171 0.73 -5.61 6.11
CA PHE A 171 -0.06 -5.01 7.16
C PHE A 171 -1.55 -4.97 6.81
N SER A 172 -2.39 -4.87 7.84
CA SER A 172 -3.82 -4.70 7.68
C SER A 172 -4.30 -3.33 8.19
N LEU A 173 -5.37 -2.84 7.55
CA LEU A 173 -6.15 -1.71 8.03
C LEU A 173 -7.54 -2.22 8.44
N LYS A 174 -7.91 -1.99 9.70
CA LYS A 174 -9.21 -2.41 10.23
C LYS A 174 -10.05 -1.19 10.59
N TYR A 175 -11.22 -1.07 9.95
CA TYR A 175 -12.19 -0.04 10.27
C TYR A 175 -13.57 -0.64 10.51
N GLY A 176 -14.00 -0.63 11.78
CA GLY A 176 -15.21 -1.32 12.19
C GLY A 176 -15.14 -2.83 11.93
N ALA A 177 -16.07 -3.33 11.10
CA ALA A 177 -16.12 -4.73 10.70
C ALA A 177 -15.24 -5.07 9.48
N ASN A 178 -14.75 -4.04 8.76
CA ASN A 178 -14.07 -4.20 7.49
C ASN A 178 -12.55 -4.28 7.67
N ASN A 179 -11.90 -5.12 6.87
CA ASN A 179 -10.46 -5.33 6.90
C ASN A 179 -9.85 -5.27 5.51
N VAL A 180 -8.71 -4.59 5.38
CA VAL A 180 -7.92 -4.47 4.15
C VAL A 180 -6.54 -5.04 4.41
N LEU A 181 -6.06 -5.96 3.56
CA LEU A 181 -4.73 -6.54 3.66
C LEU A 181 -3.84 -5.99 2.55
N MET A 182 -2.76 -5.32 2.95
CA MET A 182 -1.71 -4.79 2.09
C MET A 182 -0.52 -5.75 2.13
N THR A 183 -0.02 -6.17 0.97
CA THR A 183 0.97 -7.26 0.88
C THR A 183 2.26 -6.86 0.16
N GLY A 184 2.35 -5.63 -0.37
CA GLY A 184 3.45 -5.25 -1.26
C GLY A 184 3.61 -6.29 -2.37
N ASP A 185 4.82 -6.75 -2.57
CA ASP A 185 5.15 -7.78 -3.56
C ASP A 185 5.43 -9.16 -2.96
N MET A 186 4.83 -9.42 -1.80
CA MET A 186 4.90 -10.72 -1.13
C MET A 186 4.67 -11.89 -2.11
N GLU A 187 5.56 -12.87 -2.07
CA GLU A 187 5.50 -14.10 -2.87
C GLU A 187 5.10 -15.32 -2.03
N ILE A 188 4.93 -16.46 -2.70
CA ILE A 188 4.38 -17.70 -2.12
C ILE A 188 5.12 -18.17 -0.87
N GLU A 189 6.42 -17.97 -0.78
CA GLU A 189 7.22 -18.37 0.38
C GLU A 189 6.78 -17.59 1.64
N LEU A 190 6.63 -16.27 1.52
CA LEU A 190 6.17 -15.42 2.62
C LEU A 190 4.68 -15.67 2.90
N GLU A 191 3.84 -15.86 1.87
CA GLU A 191 2.43 -16.23 2.05
C GLU A 191 2.29 -17.49 2.91
N LYS A 192 3.08 -18.53 2.65
CA LYS A 192 3.07 -19.78 3.43
C LYS A 192 3.57 -19.58 4.86
N TYR A 193 4.61 -18.77 5.02
CA TYR A 193 5.11 -18.44 6.35
C TYR A 193 4.05 -17.72 7.20
N LEU A 194 3.41 -16.69 6.64
CA LEU A 194 2.37 -15.95 7.34
C LEU A 194 1.14 -16.80 7.61
N LEU A 195 0.75 -17.67 6.67
CA LEU A 195 -0.34 -18.62 6.87
C LEU A 195 -0.07 -19.59 8.03
N ALA A 196 1.16 -20.04 8.18
CA ALA A 196 1.53 -20.94 9.26
C ALA A 196 1.62 -20.23 10.63
N LYS A 197 2.11 -18.97 10.64
CA LYS A 197 2.41 -18.24 11.88
C LYS A 197 1.28 -17.33 12.35
N TYR A 198 0.59 -16.67 11.43
CA TYR A 198 -0.41 -15.63 11.71
C TYR A 198 -1.76 -15.85 11.02
N PRO A 199 -2.32 -17.07 10.96
CA PRO A 199 -3.51 -17.36 10.15
C PRO A 199 -4.74 -16.52 10.54
N SER A 200 -4.85 -16.11 11.78
CA SER A 200 -5.98 -15.28 12.27
C SER A 200 -5.90 -13.81 11.88
N GLN A 201 -4.75 -13.35 11.39
CA GLN A 201 -4.53 -11.96 10.98
C GLN A 201 -4.70 -11.76 9.46
N LEU A 202 -4.86 -12.84 8.69
CA LEU A 202 -4.95 -12.80 7.23
C LEU A 202 -6.34 -12.51 6.66
N PRO A 203 -7.48 -12.89 7.30
CA PRO A 203 -8.79 -12.64 6.72
C PRO A 203 -9.02 -11.15 6.42
N ALA A 204 -9.45 -10.84 5.18
CA ALA A 204 -9.65 -9.48 4.74
C ALA A 204 -10.76 -9.38 3.69
N ASP A 205 -11.50 -8.28 3.69
CA ASP A 205 -12.53 -7.97 2.69
C ASP A 205 -11.91 -7.48 1.38
N ILE A 206 -10.82 -6.72 1.48
CA ILE A 206 -10.04 -6.21 0.36
C ILE A 206 -8.61 -6.75 0.49
N LEU A 207 -8.11 -7.39 -0.56
CA LEU A 207 -6.73 -7.83 -0.68
C LEU A 207 -6.03 -7.01 -1.77
N LYS A 208 -4.93 -6.30 -1.44
CA LYS A 208 -3.95 -5.91 -2.44
C LYS A 208 -3.17 -7.17 -2.82
N VAL A 209 -3.33 -7.60 -4.05
CA VAL A 209 -2.69 -8.84 -4.54
C VAL A 209 -1.19 -8.63 -4.66
N GLY A 210 -0.40 -9.56 -4.13
CA GLY A 210 1.06 -9.47 -4.13
C GLY A 210 1.65 -9.50 -5.53
N HIS A 211 2.78 -8.82 -5.68
CA HIS A 211 3.66 -8.80 -6.85
C HIS A 211 2.89 -8.58 -8.17
N HIS A 212 2.03 -7.54 -8.19
CA HIS A 212 1.22 -7.12 -9.36
C HIS A 212 0.41 -8.26 -9.98
N GLY A 213 0.11 -9.30 -9.21
CA GLY A 213 -0.56 -10.51 -9.71
C GLY A 213 0.35 -11.46 -10.48
N SER A 214 1.66 -11.49 -10.20
CA SER A 214 2.61 -12.48 -10.68
C SER A 214 2.14 -13.92 -10.41
N ASP A 215 2.66 -14.90 -11.13
CA ASP A 215 2.42 -16.31 -10.84
C ASP A 215 3.28 -16.86 -9.68
N THR A 216 4.26 -16.07 -9.22
CA THR A 216 5.05 -16.32 -8.02
C THR A 216 4.32 -15.97 -6.73
N SER A 217 3.14 -15.33 -6.81
CA SER A 217 2.29 -14.96 -5.68
C SER A 217 0.91 -15.64 -5.72
N SER A 218 0.08 -15.33 -4.73
CA SER A 218 -1.32 -15.76 -4.66
C SER A 218 -1.49 -17.27 -4.58
N ASP A 219 -0.83 -17.90 -3.58
CA ASP A 219 -1.02 -19.33 -3.29
C ASP A 219 -2.48 -19.62 -2.95
N LYS A 220 -2.95 -20.81 -3.35
CA LYS A 220 -4.36 -21.22 -3.17
C LYS A 220 -4.78 -21.26 -1.69
N ASP A 221 -3.87 -21.72 -0.83
CA ASP A 221 -4.18 -21.90 0.59
C ASP A 221 -4.16 -20.53 1.31
N PHE A 222 -3.26 -19.63 0.92
CA PHE A 222 -3.26 -18.23 1.34
C PHE A 222 -4.55 -17.53 0.93
N LEU A 223 -4.92 -17.59 -0.35
CA LEU A 223 -6.17 -16.98 -0.85
C LEU A 223 -7.41 -17.55 -0.16
N SER A 224 -7.41 -18.85 0.17
CA SER A 224 -8.50 -19.49 0.90
C SER A 224 -8.60 -19.04 2.36
N ALA A 225 -7.46 -18.65 2.97
CA ALA A 225 -7.43 -18.11 4.32
C ALA A 225 -7.84 -16.64 4.36
N VAL A 226 -7.38 -15.83 3.41
CA VAL A 226 -7.75 -14.40 3.30
C VAL A 226 -9.23 -14.25 2.96
N LYS A 227 -9.77 -15.02 2.02
CA LYS A 227 -11.14 -15.00 1.51
C LYS A 227 -11.64 -13.60 1.12
N PRO A 228 -10.90 -12.86 0.29
CA PRO A 228 -11.25 -11.49 0.00
C PRO A 228 -12.53 -11.41 -0.84
N ARG A 229 -13.36 -10.40 -0.55
CA ARG A 229 -14.47 -10.00 -1.43
C ARG A 229 -13.93 -9.29 -2.67
N TYR A 230 -12.93 -8.42 -2.48
CA TYR A 230 -12.26 -7.67 -3.53
C TYR A 230 -10.77 -8.02 -3.56
N ALA A 231 -10.26 -8.33 -4.74
CA ALA A 231 -8.84 -8.51 -4.99
C ALA A 231 -8.35 -7.42 -5.94
N VAL A 232 -7.52 -6.52 -5.45
CA VAL A 232 -7.00 -5.39 -6.24
C VAL A 232 -5.62 -5.71 -6.76
N ILE A 233 -5.41 -5.51 -8.05
CA ILE A 233 -4.14 -5.69 -8.72
C ILE A 233 -3.70 -4.35 -9.29
N SER A 234 -2.58 -3.82 -8.81
CA SER A 234 -1.88 -2.70 -9.43
C SER A 234 -0.94 -3.23 -10.50
N SER A 235 -1.13 -2.84 -11.74
CA SER A 235 -0.27 -3.24 -12.86
C SER A 235 -0.41 -2.24 -14.02
N GLY A 236 0.64 -2.10 -14.80
CA GLY A 236 0.64 -1.18 -15.95
C GLY A 236 -0.02 -1.79 -17.19
N ARG A 237 -0.78 -0.98 -17.92
CA ARG A 237 -1.34 -1.40 -19.20
C ARG A 237 -0.21 -1.74 -20.19
N GLY A 238 -0.26 -2.97 -20.74
CA GLY A 238 0.74 -3.42 -21.69
C GLY A 238 2.14 -3.62 -21.11
N ASN A 239 2.25 -3.87 -19.80
CA ASN A 239 3.53 -4.14 -19.17
C ASN A 239 4.24 -5.35 -19.81
N THR A 240 5.57 -5.34 -19.77
CA THR A 240 6.41 -6.39 -20.39
C THR A 240 6.59 -7.62 -19.50
N PHE A 241 6.14 -7.56 -18.24
CA PHE A 241 6.28 -8.65 -17.27
C PHE A 241 5.20 -9.72 -17.42
N GLY A 242 4.11 -9.41 -18.15
CA GLY A 242 2.97 -10.30 -18.31
C GLY A 242 2.06 -10.35 -17.07
N HIS A 243 2.09 -9.31 -16.25
CA HIS A 243 1.25 -9.14 -15.07
C HIS A 243 -0.08 -8.43 -15.40
N PRO A 244 -1.19 -8.85 -14.78
CA PRO A 244 -1.31 -10.03 -13.93
C PRO A 244 -1.27 -11.32 -14.73
N SER A 245 -0.71 -12.39 -14.14
CA SER A 245 -0.65 -13.69 -14.79
C SER A 245 -2.04 -14.32 -14.94
N ARG A 246 -2.27 -15.04 -16.04
CA ARG A 246 -3.52 -15.79 -16.24
C ARG A 246 -3.75 -16.84 -15.14
N ARG A 247 -2.66 -17.31 -14.51
CA ARG A 247 -2.73 -18.29 -13.42
C ARG A 247 -3.30 -17.64 -12.17
N THR A 248 -2.81 -16.46 -11.81
CA THR A 248 -3.31 -15.68 -10.67
C THR A 248 -4.77 -15.29 -10.86
N LEU A 249 -5.14 -14.75 -12.02
CA LEU A 249 -6.54 -14.42 -12.33
C LEU A 249 -7.47 -15.63 -12.19
N ARG A 250 -7.05 -16.83 -12.62
CA ARG A 250 -7.83 -18.06 -12.44
C ARG A 250 -7.96 -18.48 -10.97
N LYS A 251 -6.91 -18.28 -10.15
CA LYS A 251 -6.95 -18.58 -8.71
C LYS A 251 -7.96 -17.65 -8.01
N LEU A 252 -7.93 -16.35 -8.30
CA LEU A 252 -8.87 -15.35 -7.77
C LEU A 252 -10.32 -15.66 -8.18
N GLY A 253 -10.55 -16.03 -9.44
CA GLY A 253 -11.86 -16.45 -9.91
C GLY A 253 -12.41 -17.69 -9.19
N ARG A 254 -11.55 -18.65 -8.79
CA ARG A 254 -11.98 -19.86 -8.07
C ARG A 254 -12.49 -19.59 -6.65
N ILE A 255 -12.02 -18.53 -6.02
CA ILE A 255 -12.50 -18.10 -4.70
C ILE A 255 -13.62 -17.07 -4.78
N ASN A 256 -14.12 -16.79 -6.00
CA ASN A 256 -15.17 -15.80 -6.29
C ASN A 256 -14.83 -14.37 -5.84
N ALA A 257 -13.54 -14.01 -5.75
CA ALA A 257 -13.13 -12.64 -5.48
C ALA A 257 -13.43 -11.73 -6.68
N GLN A 258 -14.04 -10.58 -6.44
CA GLN A 258 -14.19 -9.57 -7.47
C GLN A 258 -12.80 -8.95 -7.74
N THR A 259 -12.22 -9.31 -8.87
CA THR A 259 -10.91 -8.79 -9.26
C THR A 259 -11.04 -7.41 -9.91
N LEU A 260 -10.32 -6.43 -9.37
CA LEU A 260 -10.23 -5.07 -9.87
C LEU A 260 -8.76 -4.80 -10.26
N ARG A 261 -8.55 -4.18 -11.43
CA ARG A 261 -7.21 -3.99 -12.00
C ARG A 261 -7.01 -2.55 -12.44
N THR A 262 -5.89 -1.94 -12.07
CA THR A 262 -5.60 -0.54 -12.45
C THR A 262 -5.36 -0.40 -13.95
N ASP A 263 -4.78 -1.39 -14.62
CA ASP A 263 -4.56 -1.39 -16.08
C ASP A 263 -5.84 -1.46 -16.92
N GLU A 264 -6.97 -1.83 -16.31
CA GLU A 264 -8.29 -1.89 -16.97
C GLU A 264 -9.22 -0.74 -16.54
N LYS A 265 -9.15 -0.33 -15.26
CA LYS A 265 -10.14 0.57 -14.63
C LYS A 265 -9.58 1.95 -14.30
N SER A 266 -8.26 2.19 -14.49
CA SER A 266 -7.58 3.35 -13.92
C SER A 266 -7.56 3.29 -12.39
N ASP A 267 -7.64 4.42 -11.69
CA ASP A 267 -7.68 4.42 -10.23
C ASP A 267 -8.87 3.62 -9.69
N ILE A 268 -8.64 2.86 -8.62
CA ILE A 268 -9.67 2.05 -7.95
C ILE A 268 -9.89 2.64 -6.56
N LEU A 269 -11.07 3.22 -6.35
CA LEU A 269 -11.41 3.88 -5.10
C LEU A 269 -12.35 3.01 -4.26
N PHE A 270 -12.05 2.87 -2.98
CA PHE A 270 -12.95 2.35 -1.96
C PHE A 270 -13.28 3.42 -0.94
N VAL A 271 -14.57 3.51 -0.60
CA VAL A 271 -15.06 4.29 0.53
C VAL A 271 -15.60 3.31 1.56
N ILE A 272 -15.01 3.30 2.73
CA ILE A 272 -15.25 2.32 3.79
C ILE A 272 -15.78 3.05 5.02
N THR A 273 -16.94 2.65 5.49
CA THR A 273 -17.48 3.04 6.79
C THR A 273 -17.21 1.95 7.83
N SER A 274 -17.66 2.12 9.05
CA SER A 274 -17.54 1.07 10.07
C SER A 274 -18.28 -0.23 9.71
N SER A 275 -19.21 -0.20 8.76
CA SER A 275 -20.08 -1.34 8.42
C SER A 275 -20.20 -1.64 6.93
N THR A 276 -19.76 -0.75 6.04
CA THR A 276 -19.93 -0.90 4.59
C THR A 276 -18.66 -0.65 3.81
N ILE A 277 -18.57 -1.29 2.64
CA ILE A 277 -17.52 -1.05 1.63
C ILE A 277 -18.22 -0.72 0.32
N HIS A 278 -17.88 0.43 -0.27
CA HIS A 278 -18.30 0.88 -1.58
C HIS A 278 -17.09 1.03 -2.50
N ASN A 279 -17.24 0.60 -3.76
CA ASN A 279 -16.22 0.77 -4.83
C ASN A 279 -16.87 1.36 -6.06
#